data_06fe0282baabbb591ea0079fea671e2e
#
_entry.id   06fe0282baabbb591ea0079fea671e2e
#
_cell.length_a   1.000
_cell.length_b   1.000
_cell.length_c   1.000
_cell.angle_alpha   90.00
_cell.angle_beta   90.00
_cell.angle_gamma   90.00
#
_symmetry.space_group_name_H-M   'P 1'
#
loop_
_entity.id
_entity.type
_entity.pdbx_description
1 polymer ?
#
loop_
_entity_poly.entity_id
_entity_poly.type
_entity_poly.pdbx_seq_one_letter_code
_entity_poly.pdbx_strand_id
1 'polypeptide(L)'
;MNSKVDFAAGGIVFYNNLILIVKNKRNDGIIDKSFWGFPKGHLEEGEKPTDTAVREVYEETGFKVELNHDKPIAESRYEIRLVDEVIHKTVWFYEMKVIKAFEKEPDSEIEELAIVGYEKANNLLTFEEDKKILKYVFNK
;
A
#
# COMPACT_ATOMS: atom_id res chain seq x y z
N MET A 1 -16.22 -23.38 -9.15
CA MET A 1 -15.62 -22.06 -8.88
C MET A 1 -14.13 -22.21 -8.69
N ASN A 2 -13.35 -21.39 -9.36
CA ASN A 2 -11.89 -21.42 -9.26
C ASN A 2 -11.42 -20.57 -8.10
N SER A 3 -10.40 -21.05 -7.41
CA SER A 3 -9.72 -20.27 -6.37
C SER A 3 -8.32 -19.92 -6.85
N LYS A 4 -7.92 -18.68 -6.60
CA LYS A 4 -6.58 -18.21 -6.89
C LYS A 4 -6.01 -17.51 -5.66
N VAL A 5 -4.70 -17.51 -5.55
CA VAL A 5 -4.01 -16.70 -4.55
C VAL A 5 -3.26 -15.57 -5.24
N ASP A 6 -3.21 -14.42 -4.58
CA ASP A 6 -2.51 -13.26 -5.10
C ASP A 6 -1.77 -12.59 -3.95
N PHE A 7 -0.53 -12.22 -4.20
CA PHE A 7 0.33 -11.63 -3.19
C PHE A 7 0.79 -10.23 -3.61
N ALA A 8 0.76 -9.34 -2.63
CA ALA A 8 1.21 -7.97 -2.82
C ALA A 8 2.05 -7.55 -1.61
N ALA A 9 2.83 -6.52 -1.78
CA ALA A 9 3.61 -5.95 -0.69
C ALA A 9 3.64 -4.44 -0.83
N GLY A 10 3.74 -3.76 0.31
CA GLY A 10 3.75 -2.32 0.33
C GLY A 10 4.43 -1.76 1.56
N GLY A 11 4.30 -0.46 1.73
CA GLY A 11 5.02 0.23 2.78
C GLY A 11 4.16 1.03 3.73
N ILE A 12 4.52 0.94 5.00
CA ILE A 12 4.10 1.88 6.03
C ILE A 12 5.28 2.83 6.14
N VAL A 13 5.18 3.95 5.43
CA VAL A 13 6.32 4.83 5.19
C VAL A 13 6.19 6.07 6.06
N PHE A 14 7.14 6.24 6.98
CA PHE A 14 7.18 7.41 7.85
C PHE A 14 8.17 8.44 7.31
N TYR A 15 7.76 9.69 7.36
CA TYR A 15 8.55 10.85 6.96
C TYR A 15 8.34 11.93 8.00
N ASN A 16 9.33 12.15 8.87
CA ASN A 16 9.24 13.12 9.97
C ASN A 16 7.98 12.94 10.83
N ASN A 17 7.71 11.70 11.24
CA ASN A 17 6.55 11.32 12.05
C ASN A 17 5.20 11.45 11.35
N LEU A 18 5.22 11.72 10.06
CA LEU A 18 4.03 11.72 9.21
C LEU A 18 4.04 10.44 8.38
N ILE A 19 2.88 10.05 7.87
CA ILE A 19 2.75 8.83 7.08
C ILE A 19 2.38 9.16 5.64
N LEU A 20 2.93 8.38 4.70
CA LEU A 20 2.59 8.50 3.28
C LEU A 20 1.38 7.63 2.96
N ILE A 21 0.37 8.24 2.35
CA ILE A 21 -0.75 7.50 1.77
C ILE A 21 -1.01 8.03 0.37
N VAL A 22 -1.61 7.20 -0.46
CA VAL A 22 -1.86 7.54 -1.87
C VAL A 22 -3.33 7.35 -2.22
N LYS A 23 -3.81 8.21 -3.11
CA LYS A 23 -5.14 8.08 -3.66
C LYS A 23 -5.02 7.43 -5.04
N ASN A 24 -5.55 6.23 -5.15
CA ASN A 24 -5.51 5.45 -6.37
C ASN A 24 -6.72 5.77 -7.24
N LYS A 25 -6.50 5.90 -8.53
CA LYS A 25 -7.59 5.91 -9.48
C LYS A 25 -8.03 4.48 -9.69
N ARG A 26 -9.30 4.22 -9.50
CA ARG A 26 -9.82 2.90 -9.81
C ARG A 26 -10.45 2.94 -11.18
N ASN A 27 -9.87 2.20 -12.10
CA ASN A 27 -10.32 2.21 -13.48
C ASN A 27 -10.42 0.77 -13.98
N ASP A 28 -11.28 -0.01 -13.34
CA ASP A 28 -11.51 -1.40 -13.73
C ASP A 28 -12.77 -1.55 -14.59
N GLY A 29 -13.39 -0.44 -14.98
CA GLY A 29 -14.58 -0.43 -15.81
C GLY A 29 -15.87 -0.79 -15.08
N ILE A 30 -15.77 -1.27 -13.84
CA ILE A 30 -16.93 -1.69 -13.05
C ILE A 30 -17.24 -0.66 -11.98
N ILE A 31 -16.22 -0.17 -11.29
CA ILE A 31 -16.37 0.84 -10.25
C ILE A 31 -15.33 1.93 -10.50
N ASP A 32 -15.82 3.10 -10.88
CA ASP A 32 -14.97 4.25 -11.14
C ASP A 32 -14.91 5.11 -9.87
N LYS A 33 -14.23 4.56 -8.85
CA LYS A 33 -14.05 5.27 -7.59
C LYS A 33 -12.59 5.24 -7.17
N SER A 34 -12.05 6.42 -6.89
CA SER A 34 -10.74 6.55 -6.29
C SER A 34 -10.78 6.06 -4.85
N PHE A 35 -9.69 5.57 -4.34
CA PHE A 35 -9.58 5.14 -2.95
C PHE A 35 -8.22 5.47 -2.39
N TRP A 36 -8.20 5.80 -1.09
CA TRP A 36 -6.96 6.07 -0.36
C TRP A 36 -6.46 4.81 0.34
N GLY A 37 -5.16 4.56 0.23
CA GLY A 37 -4.53 3.43 0.89
C GLY A 37 -3.03 3.63 1.03
N PHE A 38 -2.37 2.63 1.59
CA PHE A 38 -0.91 2.63 1.65
C PHE A 38 -0.33 2.23 0.28
N PRO A 39 0.83 2.76 -0.10
CA PRO A 39 1.44 2.37 -1.37
C PRO A 39 1.78 0.87 -1.36
N LYS A 40 1.38 0.17 -2.40
CA LYS A 40 1.56 -1.28 -2.52
C LYS A 40 1.34 -1.74 -3.95
N GLY A 41 1.80 -2.95 -4.24
CA GLY A 41 1.53 -3.56 -5.53
C GLY A 41 1.91 -5.04 -5.55
N HIS A 42 1.68 -5.67 -6.69
CA HIS A 42 1.83 -7.10 -6.85
C HIS A 42 3.30 -7.54 -6.91
N LEU A 43 3.57 -8.72 -6.34
CA LEU A 43 4.86 -9.35 -6.49
C LEU A 43 5.07 -9.76 -7.95
N GLU A 44 6.25 -9.48 -8.46
CA GLU A 44 6.67 -9.98 -9.78
C GLU A 44 7.37 -11.32 -9.59
N GLU A 45 7.42 -12.11 -10.66
CA GLU A 45 8.05 -13.42 -10.62
C GLU A 45 9.49 -13.33 -10.13
N GLY A 46 9.84 -14.16 -9.15
CA GLY A 46 11.18 -14.19 -8.58
C GLY A 46 11.49 -13.07 -7.59
N GLU A 47 10.54 -12.19 -7.36
CA GLU A 47 10.74 -11.05 -6.48
C GLU A 47 10.40 -11.42 -5.04
N LYS A 48 11.20 -10.94 -4.09
CA LYS A 48 10.87 -11.10 -2.67
C LYS A 48 9.87 -10.03 -2.25
N PRO A 49 9.01 -10.30 -1.26
CA PRO A 49 8.07 -9.27 -0.78
C PRO A 49 8.75 -7.98 -0.36
N THR A 50 9.93 -8.04 0.26
CA THR A 50 10.68 -6.85 0.64
C THR A 50 11.10 -6.02 -0.57
N ASP A 51 11.52 -6.67 -1.64
CA ASP A 51 11.92 -5.98 -2.88
C ASP A 51 10.70 -5.35 -3.55
N THR A 52 9.59 -6.08 -3.57
CA THR A 52 8.33 -5.58 -4.11
C THR A 52 7.89 -4.33 -3.36
N ALA A 53 7.93 -4.37 -2.03
CA ALA A 53 7.49 -3.25 -1.21
C ALA A 53 8.28 -1.99 -1.51
N VAL A 54 9.60 -2.09 -1.56
CA VAL A 54 10.46 -0.93 -1.86
C VAL A 54 10.20 -0.41 -3.26
N ARG A 55 10.10 -1.30 -4.23
CA ARG A 55 9.84 -0.94 -5.63
C ARG A 55 8.49 -0.25 -5.80
N GLU A 56 7.44 -0.83 -5.24
CA GLU A 56 6.09 -0.28 -5.38
C GLU A 56 5.95 1.09 -4.70
N VAL A 57 6.57 1.25 -3.52
CA VAL A 57 6.57 2.56 -2.88
C VAL A 57 7.24 3.59 -3.79
N TYR A 58 8.37 3.25 -4.40
CA TYR A 58 9.05 4.16 -5.29
C TYR A 58 8.20 4.49 -6.51
N GLU A 59 7.60 3.48 -7.14
CA GLU A 59 6.76 3.69 -8.32
C GLU A 59 5.55 4.57 -8.01
N GLU A 60 4.86 4.31 -6.91
CA GLU A 60 3.61 5.01 -6.57
C GLU A 60 3.82 6.38 -5.95
N THR A 61 4.93 6.60 -5.27
CA THR A 61 5.13 7.87 -4.55
C THR A 61 6.28 8.72 -5.06
N GLY A 62 7.22 8.10 -5.76
CA GLY A 62 8.45 8.80 -6.16
C GLY A 62 9.45 8.96 -5.02
N PHE A 63 9.22 8.28 -3.90
CA PHE A 63 10.09 8.37 -2.73
C PHE A 63 11.01 7.16 -2.68
N LYS A 64 12.30 7.42 -2.51
CA LYS A 64 13.28 6.37 -2.26
C LYS A 64 13.27 6.06 -0.78
N VAL A 65 13.09 4.80 -0.46
CA VAL A 65 12.89 4.34 0.92
C VAL A 65 13.81 3.19 1.25
N GLU A 66 13.98 2.93 2.55
CA GLU A 66 14.63 1.71 3.00
C GLU A 66 13.82 1.09 4.13
N LEU A 67 13.92 -0.22 4.23
CA LEU A 67 13.21 -0.98 5.27
C LEU A 67 13.82 -0.72 6.64
N ASN A 68 12.97 -0.56 7.66
CA ASN A 68 13.42 -0.52 9.04
C ASN A 68 13.68 -1.93 9.56
N HIS A 69 12.93 -2.91 9.05
CA HIS A 69 13.05 -4.33 9.42
C HIS A 69 12.75 -5.19 8.20
N ASP A 70 13.25 -6.40 8.19
CA ASP A 70 13.00 -7.34 7.09
C ASP A 70 11.73 -8.17 7.27
N LYS A 71 10.99 -7.94 8.33
CA LYS A 71 9.71 -8.61 8.59
C LYS A 71 8.57 -7.62 8.45
N PRO A 72 7.40 -8.07 7.98
CA PRO A 72 6.24 -7.18 7.86
C PRO A 72 5.80 -6.66 9.22
N ILE A 73 5.37 -5.42 9.28
CA ILE A 73 4.77 -4.85 10.47
C ILE A 73 3.28 -5.14 10.52
N ALA A 74 2.67 -5.41 9.37
CA ALA A 74 1.24 -5.72 9.28
C ALA A 74 0.97 -6.57 8.06
N GLU A 75 -0.14 -7.29 8.12
CA GLU A 75 -0.59 -8.14 7.04
C GLU A 75 -2.09 -7.97 6.88
N SER A 76 -2.54 -7.91 5.64
CA SER A 76 -3.97 -7.82 5.31
C SER A 76 -4.34 -9.00 4.43
N ARG A 77 -5.44 -9.68 4.76
CA ARG A 77 -5.96 -10.80 3.96
C ARG A 77 -7.41 -10.54 3.64
N TYR A 78 -7.77 -10.68 2.38
CA TYR A 78 -9.16 -10.52 1.96
C TYR A 78 -9.43 -11.30 0.70
N GLU A 79 -10.72 -11.47 0.40
CA GLU A 79 -11.16 -12.17 -0.80
C GLU A 79 -11.76 -11.18 -1.79
N ILE A 80 -11.48 -11.41 -3.06
CA ILE A 80 -12.17 -10.73 -4.15
C ILE A 80 -13.01 -11.78 -4.83
N ARG A 81 -14.34 -11.59 -4.83
CA ARG A 81 -15.27 -12.53 -5.43
C ARG A 81 -15.70 -12.05 -6.80
N LEU A 82 -15.37 -12.82 -7.81
CA LEU A 82 -15.78 -12.59 -9.18
C LEU A 82 -16.82 -13.66 -9.55
N VAL A 83 -17.40 -13.56 -10.73
CA VAL A 83 -18.47 -14.48 -11.15
C VAL A 83 -18.04 -15.95 -11.09
N ASP A 84 -16.85 -16.26 -11.63
CA ASP A 84 -16.37 -17.64 -11.74
C ASP A 84 -15.15 -17.93 -10.87
N GLU A 85 -14.79 -17.00 -9.97
CA GLU A 85 -13.50 -17.07 -9.35
C GLU A 85 -13.49 -16.36 -8.00
N VAL A 86 -12.73 -16.90 -7.06
CA VAL A 86 -12.45 -16.24 -5.79
C VAL A 86 -10.94 -16.04 -5.71
N ILE A 87 -10.52 -14.81 -5.47
CA ILE A 87 -9.12 -14.49 -5.32
C ILE A 87 -8.83 -14.22 -3.85
N HIS A 88 -7.94 -15.03 -3.28
CA HIS A 88 -7.49 -14.86 -1.88
C HIS A 88 -6.25 -13.98 -1.91
N LYS A 89 -6.38 -12.76 -1.46
CA LYS A 89 -5.30 -11.77 -1.52
C LYS A 89 -4.65 -11.59 -0.17
N THR A 90 -3.31 -11.62 -0.16
CA THR A 90 -2.50 -11.32 1.01
C THR A 90 -1.61 -10.14 0.68
N VAL A 91 -1.58 -9.15 1.54
CA VAL A 91 -0.70 -7.98 1.39
C VAL A 91 0.17 -7.88 2.63
N TRP A 92 1.49 -7.82 2.43
CA TRP A 92 2.45 -7.60 3.50
C TRP A 92 2.91 -6.15 3.48
N PHE A 93 2.83 -5.48 4.63
CA PHE A 93 3.29 -4.10 4.77
C PHE A 93 4.55 -4.05 5.61
N TYR A 94 5.55 -3.34 5.12
CA TYR A 94 6.83 -3.19 5.79
C TYR A 94 7.02 -1.76 6.25
N GLU A 95 7.52 -1.59 7.48
CA GLU A 95 7.83 -0.27 7.99
C GLU A 95 9.08 0.26 7.30
N MET A 96 9.01 1.49 6.82
CA MET A 96 10.08 2.10 6.03
C MET A 96 10.32 3.53 6.43
N LYS A 97 11.52 3.99 6.16
CA LYS A 97 11.88 5.41 6.29
C LYS A 97 12.28 5.96 4.93
N VAL A 98 12.10 7.26 4.76
CA VAL A 98 12.43 7.94 3.52
C VAL A 98 13.92 8.26 3.48
N ILE A 99 14.59 7.87 2.38
CA ILE A 99 15.97 8.25 2.10
C ILE A 99 15.98 9.54 1.29
N LYS A 100 15.13 9.60 0.26
CA LYS A 100 15.05 10.75 -0.62
C LYS A 100 13.63 10.95 -1.09
N ALA A 101 13.07 12.14 -0.84
CA ALA A 101 11.71 12.48 -1.20
C ALA A 101 11.65 13.11 -2.60
N PHE A 102 10.49 12.93 -3.25
CA PHE A 102 10.18 13.61 -4.51
C PHE A 102 11.24 13.40 -5.60
N GLU A 103 11.71 12.15 -5.75
CA GLU A 103 12.74 11.84 -6.74
C GLU A 103 12.16 11.70 -8.15
N LYS A 104 10.90 11.30 -8.25
CA LYS A 104 10.17 11.26 -9.52
C LYS A 104 8.69 11.50 -9.25
N GLU A 105 7.93 11.74 -10.32
CA GLU A 105 6.49 11.86 -10.21
C GLU A 105 5.87 10.50 -9.89
N PRO A 106 4.77 10.45 -9.11
CA PRO A 106 4.01 9.22 -8.92
C PRO A 106 3.49 8.66 -10.24
N ASP A 107 3.27 7.34 -10.28
CA ASP A 107 2.68 6.70 -11.45
C ASP A 107 1.33 7.32 -11.81
N SER A 108 0.96 7.21 -13.09
CA SER A 108 -0.27 7.82 -13.62
C SER A 108 -1.55 7.35 -12.94
N GLU A 109 -1.54 6.18 -12.34
CA GLU A 109 -2.69 5.64 -11.60
C GLU A 109 -2.84 6.24 -10.20
N ILE A 110 -1.87 7.02 -9.75
CA ILE A 110 -1.95 7.71 -8.46
C ILE A 110 -2.46 9.13 -8.70
N GLU A 111 -3.62 9.43 -8.12
CA GLU A 111 -4.27 10.73 -8.27
C GLU A 111 -3.70 11.77 -7.32
N GLU A 112 -3.40 11.37 -6.09
CA GLU A 112 -2.84 12.25 -5.07
C GLU A 112 -1.90 11.48 -4.14
N LEU A 113 -0.95 12.21 -3.58
CA LEU A 113 -0.06 11.73 -2.53
C LEU A 113 -0.27 12.62 -1.31
N ALA A 114 -0.44 12.03 -0.14
CA ALA A 114 -0.57 12.79 1.10
C ALA A 114 0.49 12.35 2.10
N ILE A 115 1.06 13.31 2.79
CA ILE A 115 2.02 13.11 3.87
C ILE A 115 1.38 13.76 5.09
N VAL A 116 0.79 12.95 5.97
CA VAL A 116 -0.14 13.45 6.98
C VAL A 116 0.05 12.73 8.32
N GLY A 117 -0.48 13.33 9.37
CA GLY A 117 -0.50 12.72 10.69
C GLY A 117 -1.63 11.71 10.84
N TYR A 118 -1.73 11.12 12.02
CA TYR A 118 -2.67 10.05 12.29
C TYR A 118 -4.12 10.41 12.00
N GLU A 119 -4.60 11.52 12.55
CA GLU A 119 -6.03 11.86 12.40
C GLU A 119 -6.43 12.07 10.96
N LYS A 120 -5.63 12.81 10.21
CA LYS A 120 -5.95 13.06 8.81
C LYS A 120 -5.84 11.80 7.98
N ALA A 121 -4.84 10.96 8.24
CA ALA A 121 -4.72 9.67 7.56
C ALA A 121 -5.94 8.80 7.84
N ASN A 122 -6.38 8.75 9.10
CA ASN A 122 -7.55 7.96 9.48
C ASN A 122 -8.82 8.44 8.78
N ASN A 123 -8.95 9.75 8.60
CA ASN A 123 -10.10 10.32 7.89
C ASN A 123 -10.05 10.08 6.39
N LEU A 124 -8.86 10.04 5.79
CA LEU A 124 -8.69 9.84 4.36
C LEU A 124 -8.78 8.39 3.94
N LEU A 125 -8.19 7.47 4.70
CA LEU A 125 -8.16 6.05 4.32
C LEU A 125 -9.56 5.53 4.05
N THR A 126 -9.73 4.84 2.93
CA THR A 126 -11.03 4.38 2.48
C THR A 126 -11.51 3.14 3.22
N PHE A 127 -10.59 2.20 3.48
CA PHE A 127 -10.97 0.89 4.01
C PHE A 127 -10.70 0.76 5.51
N GLU A 128 -11.65 0.13 6.20
CA GLU A 128 -11.54 -0.08 7.65
C GLU A 128 -10.31 -0.90 8.04
N GLU A 129 -9.94 -1.87 7.21
CA GLU A 129 -8.75 -2.69 7.45
C GLU A 129 -7.49 -1.83 7.49
N ASP A 130 -7.37 -0.86 6.59
CA ASP A 130 -6.22 0.04 6.56
C ASP A 130 -6.21 0.96 7.78
N LYS A 131 -7.39 1.39 8.24
CA LYS A 131 -7.50 2.21 9.45
C LYS A 131 -7.05 1.44 10.69
N LYS A 132 -7.33 0.15 10.75
CA LYS A 132 -6.86 -0.71 11.84
C LYS A 132 -5.34 -0.82 11.83
N ILE A 133 -4.76 -1.01 10.65
CA ILE A 133 -3.31 -1.05 10.49
C ILE A 133 -2.69 0.27 10.93
N LEU A 134 -3.28 1.40 10.50
CA LEU A 134 -2.82 2.73 10.87
C LEU A 134 -2.78 2.89 12.38
N LYS A 135 -3.85 2.50 13.07
CA LYS A 135 -3.93 2.58 14.52
C LYS A 135 -2.83 1.75 15.18
N TYR A 136 -2.64 0.54 14.68
CA TYR A 136 -1.62 -0.36 15.21
C TYR A 136 -0.22 0.24 15.08
N VAL A 137 0.14 0.76 13.91
CA VAL A 137 1.50 1.24 13.67
C VAL A 137 1.80 2.54 14.41
N PHE A 138 0.79 3.36 14.69
CA PHE A 138 0.98 4.59 15.47
C PHE A 138 1.00 4.35 16.99
N ASN A 139 0.45 3.23 17.45
CA ASN A 139 0.43 2.89 18.87
C ASN A 139 1.54 1.93 19.29
N LYS A 140 2.41 1.60 18.37
CA LYS A 140 3.49 0.65 18.58
C LYS A 140 4.66 1.25 19.35
#